data_52699272fbbb6cbef371ebbbf2b7224d
#
_entry.id   52699272fbbb6cbef371ebbbf2b7224d
#
_cell.length_a   1.000
_cell.length_b   1.000
_cell.length_c   1.000
_cell.angle_alpha   90.00
_cell.angle_beta   90.00
_cell.angle_gamma   90.00
#
_symmetry.space_group_name_H-M   'P 1'
#
loop_
_entity.id
_entity.type
_entity.pdbx_description
1 polymer ?
#
loop_
_entity_poly.entity_id
_entity_poly.type
_entity_poly.pdbx_seq_one_letter_code
_entity_poly.pdbx_strand_id
1 'polypeptide(L)'
;MSDLLLKNIRPIGGAPTDLLIRAGTIAAIGPDLVAPGVASEDGGGAIAIPGLVDAHTHLDKGLLGHPWYVNDVGPRLIDKIDNERRVKRDLGLDAHVQSMRQAILSSGFGTTVIRSHVDIDTDQGLAALEGVMETRRQLAGVVEIEIVAFPQSGLLRRPGTVELLDRAMAAGADLVGGLDPCGMDRDPKGHLDAIFAIAEKYGKGIDIHLHEAGEMGAFSMDMIFERVRALGMQGKVAISHAFCMGAPDWNMTQGLIDDCATLDLPVLTTAPPSREVPSLQRLLAAGVRFGAGLDGFRDTWGPYGNGDMLERAMLLGMKNNLRRDEDVAKALHVCTTGGAEVMELRGHSLIPGGRGDVVLLRGETLADAIVSHHPRPLVVKAGAVVARAGQSLRVAP
;
A
#
# COMPACT_ATOMS: atom_id res chain seq x y z
N MET A 1 20.56 3.69 10.25
CA MET A 1 20.55 2.23 10.47
C MET A 1 21.20 1.98 11.81
N SER A 2 20.55 1.24 12.69
CA SER A 2 21.01 1.00 14.07
C SER A 2 21.14 -0.48 14.33
N ASP A 3 21.97 -0.82 15.31
CA ASP A 3 22.07 -2.19 15.85
C ASP A 3 21.08 -2.33 16.99
N LEU A 4 20.33 -3.45 17.04
CA LEU A 4 19.34 -3.72 18.06
C LEU A 4 19.24 -5.23 18.34
N LEU A 5 19.17 -5.61 19.61
CA LEU A 5 18.87 -6.96 20.06
C LEU A 5 17.46 -7.00 20.64
N LEU A 6 16.53 -7.66 19.95
CA LEU A 6 15.20 -7.97 20.48
C LEU A 6 15.27 -9.30 21.21
N LYS A 7 14.94 -9.29 22.49
CA LYS A 7 14.94 -10.49 23.35
C LYS A 7 13.53 -10.98 23.61
N ASN A 8 13.39 -12.28 23.83
CA ASN A 8 12.13 -12.89 24.26
C ASN A 8 10.94 -12.51 23.35
N ILE A 9 11.13 -12.71 22.04
CA ILE A 9 10.06 -12.53 21.03
C ILE A 9 9.63 -13.87 20.46
N ARG A 10 8.44 -13.94 19.86
CA ARG A 10 7.91 -15.12 19.16
C ARG A 10 7.76 -14.83 17.65
N PRO A 11 8.76 -15.13 16.80
CA PRO A 11 8.65 -14.90 15.36
C PRO A 11 7.43 -15.65 14.78
N ILE A 12 6.51 -14.89 14.16
CA ILE A 12 5.25 -15.40 13.56
C ILE A 12 4.45 -16.27 14.56
N GLY A 13 4.51 -15.95 15.85
CA GLY A 13 3.82 -16.73 16.90
C GLY A 13 4.45 -18.06 17.28
N GLY A 14 5.66 -18.33 16.82
CA GLY A 14 6.42 -19.53 17.16
C GLY A 14 6.98 -19.54 18.60
N ALA A 15 7.99 -20.38 18.85
CA ALA A 15 8.65 -20.46 20.14
C ALA A 15 9.41 -19.17 20.49
N PRO A 16 9.53 -18.82 21.79
CA PRO A 16 10.31 -17.67 22.23
C PRO A 16 11.78 -17.79 21.79
N THR A 17 12.32 -16.67 21.32
CA THR A 17 13.71 -16.57 20.85
C THR A 17 14.18 -15.11 20.86
N ASP A 18 15.44 -14.85 20.50
CA ASP A 18 15.99 -13.52 20.34
C ASP A 18 16.25 -13.23 18.84
N LEU A 19 16.29 -11.95 18.47
CA LEU A 19 16.58 -11.48 17.11
C LEU A 19 17.58 -10.33 17.17
N LEU A 20 18.70 -10.48 16.48
CA LEU A 20 19.74 -9.46 16.38
C LEU A 20 19.67 -8.76 15.02
N ILE A 21 19.56 -7.43 15.04
CA ILE A 21 19.68 -6.56 13.86
C ILE A 21 21.07 -5.89 13.89
N ARG A 22 21.75 -5.91 12.74
CA ARG A 22 23.01 -5.21 12.50
C ARG A 22 22.93 -4.41 11.21
N ALA A 23 23.31 -3.15 11.25
CA ALA A 23 23.29 -2.26 10.10
C ALA A 23 21.96 -2.30 9.30
N GLY A 24 20.83 -2.38 10.01
CA GLY A 24 19.49 -2.42 9.42
C GLY A 24 19.05 -3.77 8.86
N THR A 25 19.82 -4.84 9.03
CA THR A 25 19.52 -6.19 8.53
C THR A 25 19.49 -7.20 9.68
N ILE A 26 18.62 -8.18 9.62
CA ILE A 26 18.57 -9.28 10.60
C ILE A 26 19.85 -10.12 10.47
N ALA A 27 20.71 -10.06 11.48
CA ALA A 27 21.97 -10.79 11.50
C ALA A 27 21.82 -12.22 12.02
N ALA A 28 20.96 -12.42 13.02
CA ALA A 28 20.73 -13.74 13.63
C ALA A 28 19.33 -13.81 14.27
N ILE A 29 18.78 -15.02 14.32
CA ILE A 29 17.60 -15.40 15.12
C ILE A 29 17.98 -16.69 15.85
N GLY A 30 17.85 -16.72 17.17
CA GLY A 30 18.17 -17.90 17.97
C GLY A 30 18.04 -17.61 19.47
N PRO A 31 18.03 -18.63 20.32
CA PRO A 31 17.97 -18.44 21.77
C PRO A 31 19.26 -17.82 22.31
N ASP A 32 19.13 -17.11 23.42
CA ASP A 32 20.23 -16.60 24.25
C ASP A 32 21.30 -15.79 23.48
N LEU A 33 20.90 -15.00 22.49
CA LEU A 33 21.81 -14.15 21.72
C LEU A 33 22.50 -13.13 22.64
N VAL A 34 23.79 -12.99 22.49
CA VAL A 34 24.60 -12.00 23.19
C VAL A 34 25.24 -11.06 22.19
N ALA A 35 25.02 -9.74 22.35
CA ALA A 35 25.58 -8.70 21.49
C ALA A 35 26.13 -7.55 22.35
N PRO A 36 27.37 -7.65 22.86
CA PRO A 36 27.95 -6.63 23.72
C PRO A 36 27.99 -5.26 23.04
N GLY A 37 27.55 -4.21 23.76
CA GLY A 37 27.53 -2.85 23.26
C GLY A 37 26.34 -2.51 22.33
N VAL A 38 25.47 -3.49 22.06
CA VAL A 38 24.23 -3.27 21.29
C VAL A 38 23.08 -2.97 22.23
N ALA A 39 22.25 -1.98 21.89
CA ALA A 39 21.01 -1.70 22.61
C ALA A 39 20.09 -2.93 22.57
N SER A 40 19.41 -3.22 23.68
CA SER A 40 18.49 -4.36 23.75
C SER A 40 17.12 -3.94 24.22
N GLU A 41 16.08 -4.58 23.67
CA GLU A 41 14.67 -4.44 24.04
C GLU A 41 14.11 -5.82 24.42
N ASP A 42 13.41 -5.90 25.56
CA ASP A 42 12.67 -7.11 25.94
C ASP A 42 11.30 -7.09 25.25
N GLY A 43 11.03 -8.06 24.40
CA GLY A 43 9.76 -8.24 23.73
C GLY A 43 8.66 -8.78 24.64
N GLY A 44 8.98 -9.27 25.85
CA GLY A 44 8.00 -9.77 26.83
C GLY A 44 7.14 -10.91 26.28
N GLY A 45 7.67 -11.76 25.39
CA GLY A 45 6.94 -12.85 24.75
C GLY A 45 5.97 -12.38 23.63
N ALA A 46 6.08 -11.14 23.16
CA ALA A 46 5.25 -10.63 22.07
C ALA A 46 5.54 -11.36 20.75
N ILE A 47 4.53 -11.44 19.89
CA ILE A 47 4.67 -11.99 18.53
C ILE A 47 5.41 -10.97 17.68
N ALA A 48 6.46 -11.39 17.00
CA ALA A 48 7.19 -10.57 16.05
C ALA A 48 6.74 -10.90 14.62
N ILE A 49 6.41 -9.87 13.85
CA ILE A 49 6.10 -9.95 12.42
C ILE A 49 7.03 -9.03 11.63
N PRO A 50 7.21 -9.22 10.30
CA PRO A 50 7.83 -8.22 9.45
C PRO A 50 7.08 -6.89 9.56
N GLY A 51 7.72 -5.78 9.23
CA GLY A 51 7.06 -4.49 9.13
C GLY A 51 5.80 -4.56 8.26
N LEU A 52 4.75 -3.86 8.66
CA LEU A 52 3.54 -3.78 7.82
C LEU A 52 3.83 -2.95 6.57
N VAL A 53 3.22 -3.32 5.45
CA VAL A 53 3.34 -2.67 4.15
C VAL A 53 1.96 -2.18 3.73
N ASP A 54 1.82 -0.88 3.55
CA ASP A 54 0.66 -0.25 2.91
C ASP A 54 0.99 -0.06 1.43
N ALA A 55 0.64 -1.07 0.62
CA ALA A 55 1.03 -1.08 -0.78
C ALA A 55 0.13 -0.20 -1.68
N HIS A 56 -0.89 0.46 -1.11
CA HIS A 56 -1.80 1.33 -1.84
C HIS A 56 -2.52 2.32 -0.91
N THR A 57 -2.11 3.58 -0.94
CA THR A 57 -2.77 4.66 -0.20
C THR A 57 -2.65 6.02 -0.91
N HIS A 58 -3.30 7.05 -0.36
CA HIS A 58 -3.24 8.43 -0.83
C HIS A 58 -2.83 9.33 0.35
N LEU A 59 -1.55 9.66 0.47
CA LEU A 59 -1.03 10.45 1.59
C LEU A 59 -1.34 11.96 1.48
N ASP A 60 -1.54 12.46 0.28
CA ASP A 60 -1.58 13.90 -0.04
C ASP A 60 -2.91 14.59 0.28
N LYS A 61 -4.00 13.85 0.52
CA LYS A 61 -5.36 14.38 0.52
C LYS A 61 -6.26 13.99 1.70
N GLY A 62 -5.68 13.36 2.73
CA GLY A 62 -6.40 13.09 3.97
C GLY A 62 -6.81 14.37 4.71
N LEU A 63 -7.82 14.27 5.59
CA LEU A 63 -8.34 15.39 6.39
C LEU A 63 -7.97 15.27 7.88
N LEU A 64 -6.92 14.53 8.21
CA LEU A 64 -6.43 14.44 9.58
C LEU A 64 -6.04 15.81 10.13
N GLY A 65 -6.55 16.14 11.32
CA GLY A 65 -6.32 17.45 11.95
C GLY A 65 -7.21 18.57 11.45
N HIS A 66 -8.10 18.32 10.47
CA HIS A 66 -9.17 19.23 10.10
C HIS A 66 -10.45 18.93 10.90
N PRO A 67 -11.39 19.90 10.99
CA PRO A 67 -12.73 19.63 11.49
C PRO A 67 -13.41 18.49 10.74
N TRP A 68 -14.39 17.86 11.38
CA TRP A 68 -15.14 16.77 10.74
C TRP A 68 -15.75 17.23 9.40
N TYR A 69 -15.38 16.52 8.34
CA TYR A 69 -15.93 16.76 7.01
C TYR A 69 -17.30 16.09 6.88
N VAL A 70 -18.32 16.87 6.59
CA VAL A 70 -19.67 16.37 6.29
C VAL A 70 -19.73 16.02 4.81
N ASN A 71 -19.82 14.73 4.50
CA ASN A 71 -19.89 14.25 3.12
C ASN A 71 -21.35 14.18 2.66
N ASP A 72 -21.73 15.02 1.71
CA ASP A 72 -23.05 15.08 1.07
C ASP A 72 -23.01 14.79 -0.44
N VAL A 73 -21.89 14.23 -0.91
CA VAL A 73 -21.62 14.01 -2.33
C VAL A 73 -22.35 12.80 -2.87
N GLY A 74 -22.88 12.92 -4.08
CA GLY A 74 -23.54 11.84 -4.81
C GLY A 74 -22.61 10.63 -5.11
N PRO A 75 -23.19 9.50 -5.50
CA PRO A 75 -22.44 8.23 -5.61
C PRO A 75 -21.55 8.13 -6.86
N ARG A 76 -21.71 9.01 -7.87
CA ARG A 76 -20.95 8.89 -9.11
C ARG A 76 -19.49 9.25 -8.90
N LEU A 77 -18.60 8.52 -9.57
CA LEU A 77 -17.15 8.72 -9.50
C LEU A 77 -16.76 10.18 -9.77
N ILE A 78 -17.30 10.76 -10.84
CA ILE A 78 -16.99 12.15 -11.23
C ILE A 78 -17.43 13.18 -10.19
N ASP A 79 -18.58 12.98 -9.52
CA ASP A 79 -19.06 13.91 -8.49
C ASP A 79 -18.09 13.93 -7.29
N LYS A 80 -17.56 12.76 -6.92
CA LYS A 80 -16.56 12.62 -5.85
C LYS A 80 -15.26 13.31 -6.22
N ILE A 81 -14.78 13.13 -7.45
CA ILE A 81 -13.56 13.77 -7.95
C ILE A 81 -13.70 15.29 -7.98
N ASP A 82 -14.79 15.81 -8.53
CA ASP A 82 -15.00 17.26 -8.62
C ASP A 82 -15.20 17.87 -7.21
N ASN A 83 -15.83 17.15 -6.29
CA ASN A 83 -15.91 17.54 -4.88
C ASN A 83 -14.54 17.57 -4.20
N GLU A 84 -13.71 16.55 -4.37
CA GLU A 84 -12.36 16.51 -3.82
C GLU A 84 -11.54 17.71 -4.29
N ARG A 85 -11.54 18.00 -5.60
CA ARG A 85 -10.86 19.17 -6.17
C ARG A 85 -11.31 20.47 -5.52
N ARG A 86 -12.63 20.63 -5.34
CA ARG A 86 -13.21 21.81 -4.68
C ARG A 86 -12.75 21.92 -3.23
N VAL A 87 -12.86 20.83 -2.45
CA VAL A 87 -12.51 20.82 -1.02
C VAL A 87 -11.02 21.08 -0.82
N LYS A 88 -10.16 20.49 -1.64
CA LYS A 88 -8.70 20.73 -1.58
C LYS A 88 -8.38 22.22 -1.74
N ARG A 89 -9.04 22.91 -2.68
CA ARG A 89 -8.89 24.37 -2.85
C ARG A 89 -9.47 25.17 -1.68
N ASP A 90 -10.71 24.85 -1.28
CA ASP A 90 -11.45 25.62 -0.27
C ASP A 90 -10.77 25.54 1.11
N LEU A 91 -10.17 24.41 1.43
CA LEU A 91 -9.41 24.21 2.68
C LEU A 91 -7.93 24.60 2.57
N GLY A 92 -7.43 24.89 1.37
CA GLY A 92 -6.00 25.12 1.16
C GLY A 92 -5.17 23.94 1.64
N LEU A 93 -5.57 22.68 1.29
CA LEU A 93 -4.89 21.48 1.80
C LEU A 93 -3.41 21.50 1.41
N ASP A 94 -2.55 21.39 2.41
CA ASP A 94 -1.11 21.21 2.24
C ASP A 94 -0.77 19.71 2.23
N ALA A 95 -0.34 19.22 1.07
CA ALA A 95 -0.04 17.82 0.88
C ALA A 95 1.14 17.35 1.75
N HIS A 96 2.11 18.22 2.06
CA HIS A 96 3.19 17.88 2.99
C HIS A 96 2.66 17.67 4.41
N VAL A 97 1.83 18.58 4.91
CA VAL A 97 1.22 18.46 6.25
C VAL A 97 0.36 17.21 6.34
N GLN A 98 -0.50 16.95 5.34
CA GLN A 98 -1.39 15.79 5.37
C GLN A 98 -0.62 14.46 5.26
N SER A 99 0.35 14.38 4.37
CA SER A 99 1.18 13.17 4.23
C SER A 99 2.03 12.90 5.47
N MET A 100 2.56 13.94 6.12
CA MET A 100 3.27 13.80 7.40
C MET A 100 2.34 13.21 8.48
N ARG A 101 1.14 13.76 8.65
CA ARG A 101 0.16 13.29 9.64
C ARG A 101 -0.21 11.83 9.41
N GLN A 102 -0.52 11.48 8.17
CA GLN A 102 -0.95 10.13 7.81
C GLN A 102 0.18 9.12 7.95
N ALA A 103 1.37 9.39 7.42
CA ALA A 103 2.51 8.49 7.48
C ALA A 103 3.01 8.27 8.92
N ILE A 104 3.02 9.31 9.75
CA ILE A 104 3.38 9.21 11.17
C ILE A 104 2.34 8.36 11.93
N LEU A 105 1.05 8.57 11.70
CA LEU A 105 0.00 7.74 12.29
C LEU A 105 0.18 6.27 11.90
N SER A 106 0.31 5.97 10.62
CA SER A 106 0.50 4.60 10.13
C SER A 106 1.77 3.94 10.67
N SER A 107 2.87 4.71 10.81
CA SER A 107 4.12 4.20 11.39
C SER A 107 3.93 3.81 12.87
N GLY A 108 3.10 4.51 13.61
CA GLY A 108 2.71 4.17 14.98
C GLY A 108 2.04 2.79 15.05
N PHE A 109 1.28 2.44 14.04
CA PHE A 109 0.62 1.13 13.91
C PHE A 109 1.49 0.06 13.25
N GLY A 110 2.75 0.35 12.94
CA GLY A 110 3.70 -0.65 12.45
C GLY A 110 3.93 -0.65 10.94
N THR A 111 3.35 0.28 10.20
CA THR A 111 3.65 0.43 8.78
C THR A 111 5.07 0.98 8.60
N THR A 112 5.91 0.23 7.91
CA THR A 112 7.32 0.57 7.67
C THR A 112 7.61 0.94 6.22
N VAL A 113 6.67 0.62 5.32
CA VAL A 113 6.74 0.93 3.88
C VAL A 113 5.35 1.31 3.39
N ILE A 114 5.28 2.35 2.56
CA ILE A 114 4.03 2.89 1.97
C ILE A 114 4.26 3.13 0.48
N ARG A 115 3.31 2.69 -0.37
CA ARG A 115 3.14 3.18 -1.74
C ARG A 115 2.00 4.18 -1.75
N SER A 116 2.30 5.44 -2.08
CA SER A 116 1.30 6.51 -2.16
C SER A 116 1.02 6.91 -3.60
N HIS A 117 -0.25 6.86 -3.98
CA HIS A 117 -0.75 7.46 -5.22
C HIS A 117 -0.99 8.94 -4.94
N VAL A 118 -0.20 9.80 -5.58
CA VAL A 118 -0.17 11.25 -5.34
C VAL A 118 -0.82 11.96 -6.52
N ASP A 119 -1.81 12.80 -6.24
CA ASP A 119 -2.59 13.47 -7.26
C ASP A 119 -1.75 14.40 -8.13
N ILE A 120 -1.82 14.16 -9.43
CA ILE A 120 -1.28 15.02 -10.49
C ILE A 120 -2.48 15.56 -11.26
N ASP A 121 -2.78 16.82 -11.09
CA ASP A 121 -3.93 17.44 -11.75
C ASP A 121 -3.70 18.89 -12.15
N THR A 122 -4.56 19.40 -13.02
CA THR A 122 -4.43 20.74 -13.61
C THR A 122 -4.73 21.89 -12.64
N ASP A 123 -5.35 21.63 -11.48
CA ASP A 123 -5.64 22.65 -10.47
C ASP A 123 -4.40 22.96 -9.60
N GLN A 124 -3.67 21.91 -9.22
CA GLN A 124 -2.54 22.00 -8.29
C GLN A 124 -1.18 21.75 -8.95
N GLY A 125 -1.16 21.29 -10.22
CA GLY A 125 0.08 20.94 -10.92
C GLY A 125 0.84 19.83 -10.21
N LEU A 126 2.05 20.11 -9.76
CA LEU A 126 2.93 19.18 -9.05
C LEU A 126 3.01 19.42 -7.54
N ALA A 127 2.25 20.35 -6.98
CA ALA A 127 2.37 20.73 -5.57
C ALA A 127 2.15 19.57 -4.60
N ALA A 128 1.21 18.65 -4.92
CA ALA A 128 1.01 17.45 -4.10
C ALA A 128 2.23 16.52 -4.14
N LEU A 129 2.83 16.31 -5.31
CA LEU A 129 4.05 15.53 -5.47
C LEU A 129 5.21 16.12 -4.65
N GLU A 130 5.44 17.41 -4.77
CA GLU A 130 6.50 18.13 -4.03
C GLU A 130 6.32 17.98 -2.52
N GLY A 131 5.07 18.10 -2.03
CA GLY A 131 4.74 17.93 -0.62
C GLY A 131 5.02 16.52 -0.10
N VAL A 132 4.63 15.47 -0.85
CA VAL A 132 4.88 14.08 -0.45
C VAL A 132 6.36 13.70 -0.59
N MET A 133 7.08 14.24 -1.58
CA MET A 133 8.53 14.06 -1.69
C MET A 133 9.27 14.67 -0.48
N GLU A 134 8.84 15.82 0.00
CA GLU A 134 9.39 16.43 1.22
C GLU A 134 9.10 15.56 2.45
N THR A 135 7.89 15.01 2.56
CA THR A 135 7.53 14.04 3.61
C THR A 135 8.43 12.79 3.55
N ARG A 136 8.64 12.22 2.36
CA ARG A 136 9.55 11.09 2.14
C ARG A 136 10.96 11.39 2.66
N ARG A 137 11.46 12.60 2.36
CA ARG A 137 12.78 13.04 2.81
C ARG A 137 12.85 13.18 4.35
N GLN A 138 11.83 13.78 4.96
CA GLN A 138 11.81 14.03 6.42
C GLN A 138 11.58 12.76 7.25
N LEU A 139 10.82 11.80 6.72
CA LEU A 139 10.55 10.54 7.40
C LEU A 139 11.53 9.41 7.02
N ALA A 140 12.61 9.73 6.31
CA ALA A 140 13.67 8.76 6.04
C ALA A 140 14.16 8.11 7.34
N GLY A 141 14.14 6.76 7.40
CA GLY A 141 14.48 5.99 8.61
C GLY A 141 13.32 5.77 9.58
N VAL A 142 12.11 6.32 9.32
CA VAL A 142 10.87 6.03 10.06
C VAL A 142 9.94 5.16 9.21
N VAL A 143 9.68 5.60 7.99
CA VAL A 143 8.87 4.89 6.99
C VAL A 143 9.46 5.17 5.60
N GLU A 144 9.45 4.17 4.75
CA GLU A 144 9.86 4.27 3.35
C GLU A 144 8.63 4.60 2.51
N ILE A 145 8.71 5.58 1.62
CA ILE A 145 7.59 6.02 0.79
C ILE A 145 7.96 5.90 -0.68
N GLU A 146 7.21 5.11 -1.43
CA GLU A 146 7.22 5.02 -2.89
C GLU A 146 6.07 5.85 -3.44
N ILE A 147 6.28 6.59 -4.53
CA ILE A 147 5.34 7.55 -5.06
C ILE A 147 4.88 7.15 -6.46
N VAL A 148 3.58 6.99 -6.64
CA VAL A 148 2.93 6.84 -7.94
C VAL A 148 2.39 8.21 -8.36
N ALA A 149 2.80 8.73 -9.51
CA ALA A 149 2.21 9.93 -10.09
C ALA A 149 0.81 9.58 -10.63
N PHE A 150 -0.25 10.08 -10.01
CA PHE A 150 -1.61 9.58 -10.19
C PHE A 150 -2.56 10.60 -10.80
N PRO A 151 -3.14 10.35 -12.00
CA PRO A 151 -4.06 11.27 -12.67
C PRO A 151 -5.50 11.16 -12.12
N GLN A 152 -5.72 11.45 -10.83
CA GLN A 152 -7.01 11.30 -10.13
C GLN A 152 -8.17 11.96 -10.85
N SER A 153 -7.95 13.07 -11.53
CA SER A 153 -9.01 13.84 -12.19
C SER A 153 -9.31 13.39 -13.64
N GLY A 154 -8.66 12.30 -14.07
CA GLY A 154 -8.67 11.79 -15.44
C GLY A 154 -7.44 12.26 -16.23
N LEU A 155 -6.92 11.39 -17.07
CA LEU A 155 -5.72 11.66 -17.85
C LEU A 155 -6.04 12.47 -19.12
N LEU A 156 -6.91 11.94 -19.97
CA LEU A 156 -7.30 12.58 -21.23
C LEU A 156 -8.49 13.53 -21.04
N ARG A 157 -9.35 13.25 -20.08
CA ARG A 157 -10.51 14.10 -19.73
C ARG A 157 -10.11 15.51 -19.29
N ARG A 158 -8.92 15.70 -18.77
CA ARG A 158 -8.38 16.99 -18.31
C ARG A 158 -7.16 17.35 -19.17
N PRO A 159 -7.34 18.16 -20.23
CA PRO A 159 -6.23 18.58 -21.10
C PRO A 159 -5.07 19.19 -20.30
N GLY A 160 -3.84 18.76 -20.59
CA GLY A 160 -2.64 19.15 -19.86
C GLY A 160 -2.20 18.16 -18.77
N THR A 161 -3.02 17.15 -18.43
CA THR A 161 -2.64 16.16 -17.39
C THR A 161 -1.54 15.21 -17.89
N VAL A 162 -1.53 14.84 -19.17
CA VAL A 162 -0.48 13.98 -19.75
C VAL A 162 0.89 14.66 -19.59
N GLU A 163 0.99 15.93 -19.93
CA GLU A 163 2.22 16.73 -19.79
C GLU A 163 2.63 16.91 -18.32
N LEU A 164 1.66 17.05 -17.42
CA LEU A 164 1.92 17.11 -15.98
C LEU A 164 2.42 15.76 -15.46
N LEU A 165 1.85 14.65 -15.92
CA LEU A 165 2.29 13.31 -15.54
C LEU A 165 3.72 13.05 -16.02
N ASP A 166 4.05 13.41 -17.24
CA ASP A 166 5.43 13.35 -17.78
C ASP A 166 6.40 14.18 -16.92
N ARG A 167 6.00 15.41 -16.54
CA ARG A 167 6.80 16.27 -15.64
C ARG A 167 6.94 15.69 -14.24
N ALA A 168 5.91 15.02 -13.71
CA ALA A 168 5.97 14.36 -12.41
C ALA A 168 7.01 13.24 -12.40
N MET A 169 7.08 12.46 -13.47
CA MET A 169 8.11 11.43 -13.63
C MET A 169 9.50 12.03 -13.73
N ALA A 170 9.66 13.12 -14.47
CA ALA A 170 10.92 13.87 -14.55
C ALA A 170 11.36 14.46 -13.20
N ALA A 171 10.39 14.84 -12.35
CA ALA A 171 10.64 15.35 -11.00
C ALA A 171 11.00 14.26 -9.98
N GLY A 172 10.85 12.96 -10.31
CA GLY A 172 11.33 11.86 -9.47
C GLY A 172 10.22 11.03 -8.80
N ALA A 173 9.00 11.00 -9.36
CA ALA A 173 8.03 9.98 -9.02
C ALA A 173 8.56 8.58 -9.42
N ASP A 174 8.17 7.55 -8.68
CA ASP A 174 8.72 6.21 -8.83
C ASP A 174 7.96 5.38 -9.87
N LEU A 175 6.64 5.54 -9.96
CA LEU A 175 5.76 4.81 -10.87
C LEU A 175 4.79 5.76 -11.59
N VAL A 176 4.34 5.33 -12.76
CA VAL A 176 3.27 6.00 -13.51
C VAL A 176 1.92 5.46 -13.06
N GLY A 177 0.98 6.34 -12.75
CA GLY A 177 -0.40 5.98 -12.42
C GLY A 177 -1.33 5.98 -13.63
N GLY A 178 -2.45 5.28 -13.50
CA GLY A 178 -3.57 5.31 -14.43
C GLY A 178 -4.89 5.20 -13.67
N LEU A 179 -6.01 5.55 -14.31
CA LEU A 179 -7.34 5.52 -13.70
C LEU A 179 -8.42 5.16 -14.71
N ASP A 180 -9.09 4.02 -14.52
CA ASP A 180 -10.34 3.63 -15.20
C ASP A 180 -10.39 4.04 -16.69
N PRO A 181 -9.61 3.41 -17.58
CA PRO A 181 -9.43 3.87 -18.96
C PRO A 181 -10.74 4.01 -19.76
N CYS A 182 -11.68 3.07 -19.58
CA CYS A 182 -12.99 3.11 -20.22
C CYS A 182 -13.93 4.08 -19.51
N GLY A 183 -14.07 3.95 -18.18
CA GLY A 183 -15.08 4.67 -17.41
C GLY A 183 -14.77 6.15 -17.24
N MET A 184 -13.49 6.49 -17.03
CA MET A 184 -13.07 7.85 -16.75
C MET A 184 -12.81 8.65 -18.02
N ASP A 185 -11.89 8.18 -18.86
CA ASP A 185 -11.46 8.92 -20.06
C ASP A 185 -12.30 8.61 -21.29
N ARG A 186 -13.01 7.47 -21.32
CA ARG A 186 -13.80 6.97 -22.47
C ARG A 186 -12.97 6.76 -23.73
N ASP A 187 -11.68 6.65 -23.57
CA ASP A 187 -10.70 6.30 -24.58
C ASP A 187 -9.62 5.40 -23.97
N PRO A 188 -9.94 4.12 -23.76
CA PRO A 188 -9.00 3.19 -23.12
C PRO A 188 -7.70 3.03 -23.91
N LYS A 189 -7.78 3.10 -25.25
CA LYS A 189 -6.58 3.04 -26.08
C LYS A 189 -5.66 4.24 -25.83
N GLY A 190 -6.20 5.46 -25.93
CA GLY A 190 -5.42 6.69 -25.75
C GLY A 190 -4.87 6.81 -24.32
N HIS A 191 -5.66 6.45 -23.30
CA HIS A 191 -5.22 6.43 -21.91
C HIS A 191 -4.02 5.50 -21.71
N LEU A 192 -4.16 4.23 -22.11
CA LEU A 192 -3.10 3.24 -21.95
C LEU A 192 -1.86 3.56 -22.79
N ASP A 193 -2.03 4.01 -24.02
CA ASP A 193 -0.90 4.42 -24.87
C ASP A 193 -0.08 5.54 -24.20
N ALA A 194 -0.76 6.52 -23.58
CA ALA A 194 -0.08 7.63 -22.90
C ALA A 194 0.72 7.17 -21.67
N ILE A 195 0.11 6.39 -20.75
CA ILE A 195 0.81 5.95 -19.53
C ILE A 195 1.95 4.97 -19.84
N PHE A 196 1.76 4.05 -20.79
CA PHE A 196 2.82 3.12 -21.21
C PHE A 196 3.99 3.83 -21.91
N ALA A 197 3.71 4.82 -22.76
CA ALA A 197 4.75 5.63 -23.38
C ALA A 197 5.58 6.44 -22.37
N ILE A 198 4.93 7.01 -21.35
CA ILE A 198 5.62 7.70 -20.25
C ILE A 198 6.47 6.70 -19.45
N ALA A 199 5.91 5.53 -19.10
CA ALA A 199 6.64 4.50 -18.37
C ALA A 199 7.87 4.01 -19.11
N GLU A 200 7.75 3.75 -20.43
CA GLU A 200 8.87 3.38 -21.31
C GLU A 200 9.94 4.47 -21.37
N LYS A 201 9.53 5.75 -21.55
CA LYS A 201 10.43 6.91 -21.60
C LYS A 201 11.33 7.01 -20.38
N TYR A 202 10.80 6.73 -19.19
CA TYR A 202 11.55 6.84 -17.94
C TYR A 202 12.08 5.49 -17.41
N GLY A 203 11.79 4.39 -18.08
CA GLY A 203 12.16 3.04 -17.64
C GLY A 203 11.51 2.64 -16.31
N LYS A 204 10.29 3.12 -16.05
CA LYS A 204 9.56 2.93 -14.78
C LYS A 204 8.40 1.95 -14.93
N GLY A 205 7.92 1.44 -13.80
CA GLY A 205 6.71 0.64 -13.74
C GLY A 205 5.44 1.49 -13.75
N ILE A 206 4.30 0.79 -13.76
CA ILE A 206 2.96 1.38 -13.79
C ILE A 206 2.15 0.80 -12.63
N ASP A 207 1.27 1.60 -12.00
CA ASP A 207 0.24 1.13 -11.07
C ASP A 207 -1.11 1.77 -11.46
N ILE A 208 -2.03 0.95 -11.98
CA ILE A 208 -3.30 1.42 -12.55
C ILE A 208 -4.43 1.18 -11.56
N HIS A 209 -5.18 2.22 -11.19
CA HIS A 209 -6.48 2.08 -10.53
C HIS A 209 -7.52 1.54 -11.53
N LEU A 210 -8.09 0.40 -11.23
CA LEU A 210 -9.12 -0.24 -12.04
C LEU A 210 -10.34 -0.55 -11.18
N HIS A 211 -11.28 0.42 -11.10
CA HIS A 211 -12.56 0.26 -10.40
C HIS A 211 -13.64 -0.31 -11.30
N GLU A 212 -13.37 -0.42 -12.59
CA GLU A 212 -14.28 -0.96 -13.59
C GLU A 212 -14.63 -2.41 -13.25
N ALA A 213 -15.92 -2.68 -13.10
CA ALA A 213 -16.41 -3.99 -12.72
C ALA A 213 -16.87 -4.82 -13.93
N GLY A 214 -16.98 -6.14 -13.76
CA GLY A 214 -17.52 -7.04 -14.77
C GLY A 214 -16.75 -6.99 -16.09
N GLU A 215 -17.47 -7.11 -17.19
CA GLU A 215 -16.90 -7.20 -18.55
C GLU A 215 -16.13 -5.94 -18.97
N MET A 216 -16.54 -4.75 -18.50
CA MET A 216 -15.81 -3.52 -18.82
C MET A 216 -14.40 -3.54 -18.20
N GLY A 217 -14.28 -3.97 -16.95
CA GLY A 217 -12.97 -4.08 -16.31
C GLY A 217 -12.13 -5.22 -16.91
N ALA A 218 -12.75 -6.35 -17.28
CA ALA A 218 -12.08 -7.43 -17.99
C ALA A 218 -11.52 -6.95 -19.34
N PHE A 219 -12.29 -6.19 -20.11
CA PHE A 219 -11.84 -5.58 -21.36
C PHE A 219 -10.65 -4.63 -21.15
N SER A 220 -10.68 -3.81 -20.11
CA SER A 220 -9.55 -2.94 -19.76
C SER A 220 -8.32 -3.77 -19.38
N MET A 221 -8.47 -4.87 -18.64
CA MET A 221 -7.37 -5.77 -18.30
C MET A 221 -6.78 -6.43 -19.55
N ASP A 222 -7.61 -6.90 -20.49
CA ASP A 222 -7.14 -7.48 -21.75
C ASP A 222 -6.26 -6.49 -22.53
N MET A 223 -6.68 -5.23 -22.62
CA MET A 223 -5.91 -4.17 -23.26
C MET A 223 -4.58 -3.87 -22.54
N ILE A 224 -4.54 -4.00 -21.20
CA ILE A 224 -3.31 -3.89 -20.42
C ILE A 224 -2.41 -5.08 -20.70
N PHE A 225 -2.93 -6.31 -20.69
CA PHE A 225 -2.17 -7.53 -20.99
C PHE A 225 -1.53 -7.49 -22.38
N GLU A 226 -2.25 -7.00 -23.40
CA GLU A 226 -1.71 -6.81 -24.76
C GLU A 226 -0.47 -5.91 -24.74
N ARG A 227 -0.51 -4.77 -24.05
CA ARG A 227 0.61 -3.84 -23.95
C ARG A 227 1.78 -4.41 -23.16
N VAL A 228 1.49 -5.09 -22.04
CA VAL A 228 2.52 -5.76 -21.25
C VAL A 228 3.29 -6.77 -22.10
N ARG A 229 2.57 -7.58 -22.90
CA ARG A 229 3.21 -8.54 -23.84
C ARG A 229 4.02 -7.82 -24.93
N ALA A 230 3.42 -6.80 -25.53
CA ALA A 230 4.03 -6.09 -26.67
C ALA A 230 5.31 -5.32 -26.29
N LEU A 231 5.34 -4.76 -25.06
CA LEU A 231 6.45 -3.91 -24.59
C LEU A 231 7.42 -4.65 -23.65
N GLY A 232 7.19 -5.93 -23.35
CA GLY A 232 8.05 -6.70 -22.46
C GLY A 232 8.03 -6.17 -21.01
N MET A 233 6.87 -5.71 -20.53
CA MET A 233 6.72 -5.10 -19.21
C MET A 233 6.20 -6.09 -18.15
N GLN A 234 6.45 -7.39 -18.30
CA GLN A 234 6.13 -8.39 -17.29
C GLN A 234 6.78 -8.03 -15.95
N GLY A 235 6.02 -8.16 -14.88
CA GLY A 235 6.47 -7.81 -13.55
C GLY A 235 6.44 -6.32 -13.20
N LYS A 236 6.26 -5.43 -14.18
CA LYS A 236 6.37 -3.96 -14.00
C LYS A 236 5.04 -3.21 -14.00
N VAL A 237 3.92 -3.90 -14.15
CA VAL A 237 2.57 -3.28 -14.18
C VAL A 237 1.72 -3.89 -13.09
N ALA A 238 1.32 -3.08 -12.12
CA ALA A 238 0.41 -3.45 -11.04
C ALA A 238 -1.02 -3.01 -11.36
N ILE A 239 -2.00 -3.80 -10.93
CA ILE A 239 -3.43 -3.47 -11.04
C ILE A 239 -4.01 -3.27 -9.64
N SER A 240 -4.37 -2.04 -9.33
CA SER A 240 -5.00 -1.68 -8.06
C SER A 240 -6.52 -1.82 -8.14
N HIS A 241 -7.14 -2.32 -7.06
CA HIS A 241 -8.55 -2.66 -6.89
C HIS A 241 -9.02 -3.86 -7.72
N ALA A 242 -8.89 -3.83 -9.03
CA ALA A 242 -9.23 -4.92 -9.96
C ALA A 242 -10.63 -5.52 -9.68
N PHE A 243 -11.67 -4.68 -9.48
CA PHE A 243 -13.00 -5.15 -9.05
C PHE A 243 -13.65 -6.15 -10.02
N CYS A 244 -13.28 -6.12 -11.30
CA CYS A 244 -13.71 -7.13 -12.28
C CYS A 244 -13.31 -8.56 -11.88
N MET A 245 -12.17 -8.73 -11.18
CA MET A 245 -11.71 -10.05 -10.71
C MET A 245 -12.51 -10.59 -9.51
N GLY A 246 -13.39 -9.78 -8.94
CA GLY A 246 -14.35 -10.19 -7.91
C GLY A 246 -15.74 -10.54 -8.46
N ALA A 247 -15.95 -10.41 -9.77
CA ALA A 247 -17.24 -10.70 -10.39
C ALA A 247 -17.67 -12.16 -10.18
N PRO A 248 -18.99 -12.44 -10.16
CA PRO A 248 -19.50 -13.81 -9.96
C PRO A 248 -19.23 -14.75 -11.14
N ASP A 249 -18.87 -14.24 -12.32
CA ASP A 249 -18.46 -15.06 -13.44
C ASP A 249 -17.10 -15.72 -13.15
N TRP A 250 -17.18 -16.99 -12.77
CA TRP A 250 -16.00 -17.77 -12.39
C TRP A 250 -15.02 -17.96 -13.54
N ASN A 251 -15.51 -18.19 -14.75
CA ASN A 251 -14.66 -18.48 -15.91
C ASN A 251 -13.90 -17.22 -16.33
N MET A 252 -14.61 -16.08 -16.44
CA MET A 252 -13.99 -14.80 -16.75
C MET A 252 -12.92 -14.45 -15.70
N THR A 253 -13.25 -14.52 -14.42
CA THR A 253 -12.31 -14.17 -13.34
C THR A 253 -11.13 -15.13 -13.27
N GLN A 254 -11.30 -16.41 -13.60
CA GLN A 254 -10.17 -17.35 -13.64
C GLN A 254 -9.23 -17.02 -14.80
N GLY A 255 -9.75 -16.71 -15.98
CA GLY A 255 -8.93 -16.26 -17.12
C GLY A 255 -8.07 -15.05 -16.79
N LEU A 256 -8.65 -14.03 -16.12
CA LEU A 256 -7.90 -12.84 -15.69
C LEU A 256 -6.79 -13.19 -14.67
N ILE A 257 -7.06 -14.10 -13.73
CA ILE A 257 -6.07 -14.57 -12.75
C ILE A 257 -4.93 -15.31 -13.45
N ASP A 258 -5.22 -16.18 -14.40
CA ASP A 258 -4.23 -16.96 -15.14
C ASP A 258 -3.34 -16.06 -16.01
N ASP A 259 -3.91 -15.02 -16.62
CA ASP A 259 -3.14 -14.00 -17.35
C ASP A 259 -2.25 -13.18 -16.41
N CYS A 260 -2.75 -12.75 -15.25
CA CYS A 260 -1.93 -12.06 -14.24
C CYS A 260 -0.75 -12.93 -13.79
N ALA A 261 -0.98 -14.22 -13.52
CA ALA A 261 0.08 -15.15 -13.14
C ALA A 261 1.12 -15.33 -14.27
N THR A 262 0.64 -15.51 -15.51
CA THR A 262 1.51 -15.72 -16.68
C THR A 262 2.38 -14.50 -16.99
N LEU A 263 1.83 -13.30 -16.80
CA LEU A 263 2.49 -12.02 -17.10
C LEU A 263 3.20 -11.41 -15.88
N ASP A 264 3.18 -12.11 -14.74
CA ASP A 264 3.72 -11.61 -13.46
C ASP A 264 3.15 -10.22 -13.10
N LEU A 265 1.85 -10.01 -13.32
CA LEU A 265 1.19 -8.77 -12.93
C LEU A 265 0.73 -8.84 -11.47
N PRO A 266 1.29 -8.04 -10.57
CA PRO A 266 0.78 -7.96 -9.21
C PRO A 266 -0.60 -7.29 -9.14
N VAL A 267 -1.43 -7.76 -8.23
CA VAL A 267 -2.76 -7.22 -7.95
C VAL A 267 -2.79 -6.65 -6.53
N LEU A 268 -3.48 -5.54 -6.36
CA LEU A 268 -3.65 -4.86 -5.08
C LEU A 268 -5.14 -4.75 -4.73
N THR A 269 -5.45 -4.84 -3.44
CA THR A 269 -6.81 -4.61 -2.97
C THR A 269 -6.84 -3.73 -1.72
N THR A 270 -7.89 -2.94 -1.62
CA THR A 270 -8.21 -2.18 -0.41
C THR A 270 -9.38 -2.79 0.35
N ALA A 271 -9.92 -3.90 -0.16
CA ALA A 271 -11.04 -4.67 0.39
C ALA A 271 -12.25 -3.82 0.83
N PRO A 272 -12.76 -2.89 0.01
CA PRO A 272 -13.90 -2.07 0.40
C PRO A 272 -15.14 -2.96 0.60
N PRO A 273 -15.87 -2.80 1.74
CA PRO A 273 -17.03 -3.66 2.03
C PRO A 273 -18.14 -3.58 0.98
N SER A 274 -18.26 -2.45 0.30
CA SER A 274 -19.35 -2.13 -0.66
C SER A 274 -19.12 -2.64 -2.08
N ARG A 275 -18.01 -3.30 -2.36
CA ARG A 275 -17.65 -3.78 -3.71
C ARG A 275 -17.29 -5.25 -3.71
N GLU A 276 -17.47 -5.91 -4.86
CA GLU A 276 -16.80 -7.18 -5.11
C GLU A 276 -15.29 -6.93 -5.23
N VAL A 277 -14.50 -7.84 -4.70
CA VAL A 277 -13.04 -7.72 -4.66
C VAL A 277 -12.38 -9.00 -5.15
N PRO A 278 -11.15 -8.94 -5.68
CA PRO A 278 -10.39 -10.13 -6.04
C PRO A 278 -10.32 -11.14 -4.89
N SER A 279 -10.49 -12.42 -5.19
CA SER A 279 -10.40 -13.48 -4.19
C SER A 279 -8.95 -13.72 -3.79
N LEU A 280 -8.64 -13.46 -2.52
CA LEU A 280 -7.31 -13.67 -1.95
C LEU A 280 -6.84 -15.12 -2.14
N GLN A 281 -7.70 -16.09 -1.85
CA GLN A 281 -7.32 -17.51 -1.95
C GLN A 281 -7.00 -17.91 -3.39
N ARG A 282 -7.80 -17.45 -4.38
CA ARG A 282 -7.57 -17.77 -5.80
C ARG A 282 -6.28 -17.16 -6.33
N LEU A 283 -6.03 -15.89 -6.01
CA LEU A 283 -4.82 -15.19 -6.45
C LEU A 283 -3.56 -15.85 -5.88
N LEU A 284 -3.54 -16.11 -4.57
CA LEU A 284 -2.39 -16.78 -3.95
C LEU A 284 -2.20 -18.22 -4.47
N ALA A 285 -3.30 -18.96 -4.72
CA ALA A 285 -3.22 -20.31 -5.28
C ALA A 285 -2.67 -20.33 -6.71
N ALA A 286 -2.91 -19.28 -7.48
CA ALA A 286 -2.37 -19.10 -8.83
C ALA A 286 -0.94 -18.55 -8.85
N GLY A 287 -0.37 -18.20 -7.70
CA GLY A 287 0.97 -17.61 -7.59
C GLY A 287 1.04 -16.14 -8.00
N VAL A 288 -0.09 -15.44 -8.08
CA VAL A 288 -0.13 -14.00 -8.33
C VAL A 288 0.39 -13.24 -7.11
N ARG A 289 1.33 -12.34 -7.31
CA ARG A 289 1.77 -11.40 -6.26
C ARG A 289 0.57 -10.54 -5.85
N PHE A 290 0.17 -10.65 -4.59
CA PHE A 290 -1.04 -10.00 -4.10
C PHE A 290 -0.76 -9.20 -2.83
N GLY A 291 -1.09 -7.91 -2.85
CA GLY A 291 -0.87 -6.98 -1.76
C GLY A 291 -2.16 -6.27 -1.33
N ALA A 292 -2.10 -5.63 -0.17
CA ALA A 292 -3.17 -4.83 0.36
C ALA A 292 -2.73 -3.40 0.70
N GLY A 293 -3.70 -2.48 0.71
CA GLY A 293 -3.49 -1.11 1.12
C GLY A 293 -4.70 -0.48 1.80
N LEU A 294 -4.47 0.64 2.44
CA LEU A 294 -5.51 1.37 3.17
C LEU A 294 -6.47 2.12 2.24
N ASP A 295 -6.00 2.49 1.01
CA ASP A 295 -6.63 3.50 0.17
C ASP A 295 -6.59 4.89 0.83
N GLY A 296 -7.40 5.84 0.39
CA GLY A 296 -7.67 7.04 1.15
C GLY A 296 -8.41 6.72 2.44
N PHE A 297 -8.08 7.40 3.54
CA PHE A 297 -8.85 7.30 4.76
C PHE A 297 -9.04 8.66 5.43
N ARG A 298 -10.22 8.86 6.06
CA ARG A 298 -10.56 10.16 6.65
C ARG A 298 -10.36 11.31 5.65
N ASP A 299 -10.91 11.15 4.45
CA ASP A 299 -10.83 12.08 3.33
C ASP A 299 -12.23 12.48 2.82
N THR A 300 -12.31 13.09 1.65
CA THR A 300 -13.59 13.50 1.04
C THR A 300 -14.39 12.35 0.41
N TRP A 301 -13.81 11.14 0.33
CA TRP A 301 -14.45 9.95 -0.24
C TRP A 301 -15.16 9.13 0.83
N GLY A 302 -14.58 9.09 2.03
CA GLY A 302 -15.15 8.34 3.14
C GLY A 302 -14.58 8.73 4.50
N PRO A 303 -15.41 8.59 5.57
CA PRO A 303 -15.02 8.97 6.93
C PRO A 303 -14.23 7.87 7.66
N TYR A 304 -14.06 6.70 7.05
CA TYR A 304 -13.53 5.51 7.70
C TYR A 304 -12.01 5.43 7.60
N GLY A 305 -11.43 4.53 8.40
CA GLY A 305 -10.01 4.23 8.43
C GLY A 305 -9.25 4.97 9.54
N ASN A 306 -8.17 4.36 9.97
CA ASN A 306 -7.36 4.83 11.10
C ASN A 306 -5.85 4.69 10.87
N GLY A 307 -5.41 4.25 9.67
CA GLY A 307 -4.00 4.04 9.36
C GLY A 307 -3.44 2.67 9.78
N ASP A 308 -4.29 1.74 10.25
CA ASP A 308 -3.85 0.44 10.76
C ASP A 308 -4.00 -0.68 9.72
N MET A 309 -2.88 -1.22 9.23
CA MET A 309 -2.87 -2.34 8.28
C MET A 309 -3.33 -3.68 8.90
N LEU A 310 -3.36 -3.86 10.23
CA LEU A 310 -4.01 -5.05 10.82
C LEU A 310 -5.54 -4.95 10.78
N GLU A 311 -6.11 -3.75 10.93
CA GLU A 311 -7.54 -3.54 10.65
C GLU A 311 -7.85 -3.88 9.19
N ARG A 312 -6.97 -3.51 8.25
CA ARG A 312 -7.10 -3.90 6.85
C ARG A 312 -7.05 -5.41 6.65
N ALA A 313 -6.13 -6.11 7.34
CA ALA A 313 -6.05 -7.57 7.32
C ALA A 313 -7.35 -8.21 7.83
N MET A 314 -7.94 -7.66 8.92
CA MET A 314 -9.23 -8.12 9.44
C MET A 314 -10.36 -7.93 8.40
N LEU A 315 -10.46 -6.75 7.78
CA LEU A 315 -11.48 -6.47 6.76
C LEU A 315 -11.33 -7.41 5.54
N LEU A 316 -10.10 -7.67 5.10
CA LEU A 316 -9.78 -8.67 4.08
C LEU A 316 -10.24 -10.07 4.48
N GLY A 317 -9.95 -10.45 5.73
CA GLY A 317 -10.38 -11.73 6.29
C GLY A 317 -11.89 -11.88 6.25
N MET A 318 -12.63 -10.88 6.69
CA MET A 318 -14.10 -10.85 6.66
C MET A 318 -14.63 -10.91 5.22
N LYS A 319 -14.08 -10.11 4.31
CA LYS A 319 -14.52 -10.03 2.91
C LYS A 319 -14.28 -11.34 2.14
N ASN A 320 -13.19 -12.04 2.44
CA ASN A 320 -12.83 -13.34 1.84
C ASN A 320 -13.31 -14.55 2.64
N ASN A 321 -14.11 -14.36 3.71
CA ASN A 321 -14.61 -15.41 4.58
C ASN A 321 -13.50 -16.34 5.14
N LEU A 322 -12.37 -15.74 5.55
CA LEU A 322 -11.26 -16.44 6.18
C LEU A 322 -11.61 -16.73 7.64
N ARG A 323 -11.70 -18.01 8.03
CA ARG A 323 -12.17 -18.40 9.36
C ARG A 323 -11.23 -19.32 10.12
N ARG A 324 -10.29 -19.94 9.43
CA ARG A 324 -9.25 -20.77 10.05
C ARG A 324 -8.03 -19.92 10.34
N ASP A 325 -7.30 -20.22 11.41
CA ASP A 325 -6.10 -19.48 11.81
C ASP A 325 -5.07 -19.38 10.67
N GLU A 326 -4.88 -20.46 9.94
CA GLU A 326 -4.01 -20.50 8.76
C GLU A 326 -4.47 -19.58 7.62
N ASP A 327 -5.78 -19.36 7.48
CA ASP A 327 -6.34 -18.46 6.48
C ASP A 327 -6.23 -17.00 6.96
N VAL A 328 -6.46 -16.73 8.26
CA VAL A 328 -6.24 -15.40 8.84
C VAL A 328 -4.79 -14.96 8.66
N ALA A 329 -3.82 -15.88 8.79
CA ALA A 329 -2.41 -15.60 8.51
C ALA A 329 -2.16 -15.16 7.05
N LYS A 330 -2.96 -15.64 6.06
CA LYS A 330 -2.87 -15.16 4.67
C LYS A 330 -3.28 -13.69 4.52
N ALA A 331 -4.24 -13.22 5.32
CA ALA A 331 -4.59 -11.80 5.34
C ALA A 331 -3.43 -10.93 5.87
N LEU A 332 -2.66 -11.42 6.86
CA LEU A 332 -1.45 -10.76 7.30
C LEU A 332 -0.35 -10.79 6.22
N HIS A 333 -0.20 -11.92 5.51
CA HIS A 333 0.79 -12.03 4.43
C HIS A 333 0.63 -10.90 3.41
N VAL A 334 -0.58 -10.61 2.93
CA VAL A 334 -0.79 -9.55 1.93
C VAL A 334 -0.60 -8.13 2.48
N CYS A 335 -0.59 -7.96 3.81
CA CYS A 335 -0.27 -6.71 4.49
C CYS A 335 1.21 -6.61 4.96
N THR A 336 2.02 -7.61 4.64
CA THR A 336 3.45 -7.69 4.99
C THR A 336 4.28 -8.12 3.79
N THR A 337 4.67 -9.40 3.74
CA THR A 337 5.52 -9.96 2.67
C THR A 337 4.86 -9.91 1.30
N GLY A 338 3.55 -10.17 1.18
CA GLY A 338 2.83 -10.04 -0.10
C GLY A 338 2.79 -8.60 -0.61
N GLY A 339 2.53 -7.62 0.26
CA GLY A 339 2.66 -6.19 -0.08
C GLY A 339 4.08 -5.84 -0.53
N ALA A 340 5.09 -6.38 0.16
CA ALA A 340 6.49 -6.20 -0.20
C ALA A 340 6.84 -6.82 -1.57
N GLU A 341 6.29 -8.00 -1.88
CA GLU A 341 6.45 -8.65 -3.19
C GLU A 341 5.85 -7.81 -4.33
N VAL A 342 4.67 -7.21 -4.11
CA VAL A 342 4.06 -6.27 -5.07
C VAL A 342 4.95 -5.04 -5.31
N MET A 343 5.61 -4.56 -4.26
CA MET A 343 6.51 -3.39 -4.33
C MET A 343 7.97 -3.77 -4.67
N GLU A 344 8.24 -5.03 -4.99
CA GLU A 344 9.60 -5.55 -5.30
C GLU A 344 10.63 -5.30 -4.19
N LEU A 345 10.19 -5.24 -2.94
CA LEU A 345 11.05 -5.04 -1.78
C LEU A 345 11.77 -6.33 -1.38
N ARG A 346 13.06 -6.40 -1.65
CA ARG A 346 13.85 -7.58 -1.31
C ARG A 346 14.05 -7.73 0.20
N GLY A 347 14.01 -8.97 0.69
CA GLY A 347 14.37 -9.32 2.05
C GLY A 347 13.36 -8.89 3.12
N HIS A 348 12.12 -8.57 2.76
CA HIS A 348 11.09 -8.17 3.72
C HIS A 348 10.48 -9.38 4.45
N SER A 349 11.28 -10.03 5.30
CA SER A 349 10.91 -11.25 6.02
C SER A 349 11.75 -11.41 7.30
N LEU A 350 11.23 -12.15 8.28
CA LEU A 350 11.94 -12.44 9.54
C LEU A 350 12.86 -13.66 9.39
N ILE A 351 13.93 -13.50 8.61
CA ILE A 351 14.99 -14.49 8.43
C ILE A 351 16.37 -13.80 8.48
N PRO A 352 17.46 -14.49 8.81
CA PRO A 352 18.79 -13.92 8.64
C PRO A 352 19.01 -13.43 7.21
N GLY A 353 19.56 -12.21 7.08
CA GLY A 353 19.69 -11.50 5.82
C GLY A 353 18.45 -10.63 5.44
N GLY A 354 17.34 -10.80 6.13
CA GLY A 354 16.14 -9.99 5.94
C GLY A 354 16.27 -8.55 6.47
N ARG A 355 15.35 -7.69 6.09
CA ARG A 355 15.27 -6.29 6.58
C ARG A 355 15.02 -6.27 8.09
N GLY A 356 15.69 -5.39 8.80
CA GLY A 356 15.50 -5.15 10.23
C GLY A 356 14.22 -4.33 10.55
N ASP A 357 13.16 -4.56 9.78
CA ASP A 357 11.84 -3.95 9.95
C ASP A 357 10.96 -4.95 10.71
N VAL A 358 10.70 -4.70 12.01
CA VAL A 358 10.03 -5.65 12.89
C VAL A 358 8.92 -4.95 13.68
N VAL A 359 7.76 -5.58 13.75
CA VAL A 359 6.62 -5.13 14.57
C VAL A 359 6.32 -6.17 15.63
N LEU A 360 6.21 -5.75 16.87
CA LEU A 360 5.76 -6.59 17.96
C LEU A 360 4.23 -6.47 18.16
N LEU A 361 3.57 -7.60 18.30
CA LEU A 361 2.12 -7.70 18.50
C LEU A 361 1.83 -8.40 19.83
N ARG A 362 0.78 -7.93 20.51
CA ARG A 362 0.18 -8.68 21.64
C ARG A 362 -0.83 -9.66 21.10
N GLY A 363 -0.85 -10.87 21.66
CA GLY A 363 -1.80 -11.92 21.34
C GLY A 363 -1.32 -13.28 21.83
N GLU A 364 -2.25 -14.16 22.09
CA GLU A 364 -1.96 -15.54 22.45
C GLU A 364 -1.43 -16.31 21.24
N THR A 365 -2.12 -16.18 20.11
CA THR A 365 -1.74 -16.73 18.81
C THR A 365 -1.58 -15.62 17.78
N LEU A 366 -1.02 -15.96 16.60
CA LEU A 366 -0.93 -15.02 15.49
C LEU A 366 -2.33 -14.58 15.01
N ALA A 367 -3.28 -15.50 14.93
CA ALA A 367 -4.65 -15.18 14.53
C ALA A 367 -5.33 -14.23 15.54
N ASP A 368 -5.19 -14.48 16.85
CA ASP A 368 -5.65 -13.57 17.88
C ASP A 368 -5.04 -12.18 17.74
N ALA A 369 -3.73 -12.07 17.55
CA ALA A 369 -3.05 -10.80 17.40
C ALA A 369 -3.54 -10.00 16.19
N ILE A 370 -3.88 -10.66 15.07
CA ILE A 370 -4.41 -10.02 13.86
C ILE A 370 -5.83 -9.52 14.09
N VAL A 371 -6.69 -10.35 14.67
CA VAL A 371 -8.12 -10.04 14.87
C VAL A 371 -8.31 -8.97 15.97
N SER A 372 -7.55 -9.09 17.05
CA SER A 372 -7.63 -8.14 18.17
C SER A 372 -6.92 -6.80 17.89
N HIS A 373 -5.95 -6.78 16.99
CA HIS A 373 -5.12 -5.65 16.54
C HIS A 373 -4.84 -4.61 17.64
N HIS A 374 -4.41 -5.08 18.81
CA HIS A 374 -4.02 -4.24 19.94
C HIS A 374 -2.90 -3.24 19.57
N PRO A 375 -2.76 -2.13 20.31
CA PRO A 375 -1.63 -1.20 20.11
C PRO A 375 -0.28 -1.93 20.12
N ARG A 376 0.56 -1.63 19.14
CA ARG A 376 1.86 -2.30 18.97
C ARG A 376 2.80 -1.96 20.12
N PRO A 377 3.32 -2.94 20.89
CA PRO A 377 4.31 -2.66 21.92
C PRO A 377 5.52 -1.91 21.38
N LEU A 378 6.03 -2.35 20.22
CA LEU A 378 7.24 -1.82 19.61
C LEU A 378 7.17 -1.92 18.09
N VAL A 379 7.68 -0.90 17.40
CA VAL A 379 7.93 -0.89 15.96
C VAL A 379 9.38 -0.53 15.72
N VAL A 380 10.05 -1.35 14.93
CA VAL A 380 11.45 -1.19 14.54
C VAL A 380 11.56 -1.01 13.04
N LYS A 381 12.29 0.02 12.60
CA LYS A 381 12.65 0.27 11.20
C LYS A 381 14.16 0.24 11.05
N ALA A 382 14.69 -0.70 10.26
CA ALA A 382 16.12 -0.86 10.02
C ALA A 382 16.97 -0.83 11.32
N GLY A 383 16.47 -1.50 12.38
CA GLY A 383 17.11 -1.57 13.69
C GLY A 383 16.89 -0.37 14.61
N ALA A 384 16.23 0.68 14.15
CA ALA A 384 15.84 1.83 14.98
C ALA A 384 14.43 1.65 15.51
N VAL A 385 14.19 1.85 16.81
CA VAL A 385 12.84 1.92 17.38
C VAL A 385 12.20 3.21 16.90
N VAL A 386 11.06 3.08 16.19
CA VAL A 386 10.34 4.22 15.59
C VAL A 386 8.97 4.48 16.21
N ALA A 387 8.40 3.47 16.92
CA ALA A 387 7.14 3.64 17.63
C ALA A 387 7.08 2.75 18.88
N ARG A 388 6.28 3.19 19.88
CA ARG A 388 5.99 2.45 21.11
C ARG A 388 4.50 2.59 21.47
N ALA A 389 3.90 1.53 21.97
CA ALA A 389 2.51 1.51 22.46
C ALA A 389 1.50 2.09 21.44
N GLY A 390 1.72 1.81 20.15
CA GLY A 390 0.86 2.28 19.06
C GLY A 390 1.06 3.75 18.67
N GLN A 391 2.10 4.40 19.17
CA GLN A 391 2.40 5.81 18.88
C GLN A 391 3.80 5.95 18.26
N SER A 392 3.88 6.68 17.15
CA SER A 392 5.17 7.04 16.55
C SER A 392 5.99 7.93 17.51
N LEU A 393 7.30 7.74 17.49
CA LEU A 393 8.22 8.64 18.20
C LEU A 393 8.47 9.97 17.44
N ARG A 394 7.96 10.07 16.21
CA ARG A 394 7.88 11.34 15.48
C ARG A 394 6.56 12.03 15.79
N VAL A 395 6.63 13.35 15.91
CA VAL A 395 5.46 14.21 16.14
C VAL A 395 5.00 14.74 14.79
N ALA A 396 3.70 14.63 14.52
CA ALA A 396 3.09 15.22 13.34
C ALA A 396 2.95 16.74 13.49
N PRO A 397 3.02 17.51 12.38
CA PRO A 397 2.83 18.96 12.38
C PRO A 397 1.39 19.37 12.73
#